data_29d0412d77b036e00c2fc0133b2c3d49
#
_entry.id   29d0412d77b036e00c2fc0133b2c3d49
#
_cell.length_a   1.000
_cell.length_b   1.000
_cell.length_c   1.000
_cell.angle_alpha   90.00
_cell.angle_beta   90.00
_cell.angle_gamma   90.00
#
_symmetry.space_group_name_H-M   'P 1'
#
loop_
_entity.id
_entity.type
_entity.pdbx_description
1 polymer ?
#
loop_
_entity_poly.entity_id
_entity_poly.type
_entity_poly.pdbx_seq_one_letter_code
_entity_poly.pdbx_strand_id
1 'polypeptide(L)'
;RGMTEGTGRKDEWITARLRLRRMTHTEIEITAELVRELLRDQHPDLADRSLELGARGWDNQVWRLGDDLAVRLPWATQTADALLRKEYAWLPALAPHLPLPVPVPQRLGEPSGRFPRPWIVTTWVPGAPADRAPATRAADAADNLAAFLTALHRPAPTGAPAGRDRGGPLADRAEQFTKMLASATELGLVSDPGAVRAVWKDAAAAPDWAGPALWLHGDLHPANVLTADGAFCGVIDFGDLCAGDPACDLAAAWILLPDGAADRFHDAYQPAPDAATLRRARGWAVLRALAGILIGDAGVHGRPGGKPTWGPPARTALRRLTAAARR
;
A
#
# COMPACT_ATOMS: atom_id res chain seq x y z
N ARG A 1 -30.70 -15.92 -29.81
CA ARG A 1 -30.88 -14.60 -29.13
C ARG A 1 -30.66 -14.79 -27.64
N GLY A 2 -29.70 -14.12 -27.09
CA GLY A 2 -29.56 -13.93 -25.63
C GLY A 2 -28.36 -14.59 -25.02
N MET A 3 -27.15 -14.03 -25.15
CA MET A 3 -25.99 -14.26 -24.25
C MET A 3 -24.94 -13.17 -24.53
N THR A 4 -25.11 -11.95 -24.01
CA THR A 4 -24.07 -10.89 -24.02
C THR A 4 -24.24 -9.85 -22.91
N GLU A 5 -24.77 -10.23 -21.72
CA GLU A 5 -24.91 -9.25 -20.61
C GLU A 5 -24.04 -9.56 -19.36
N GLY A 6 -23.15 -10.55 -19.42
CA GLY A 6 -22.38 -10.98 -18.24
C GLY A 6 -21.02 -10.32 -18.02
N THR A 7 -20.46 -9.62 -19.00
CA THR A 7 -19.08 -9.10 -18.92
C THR A 7 -18.96 -7.69 -18.36
N GLY A 8 -20.01 -6.88 -18.42
CA GLY A 8 -19.95 -5.47 -18.02
C GLY A 8 -19.85 -5.21 -16.51
N ARG A 9 -20.35 -6.11 -15.67
CA ARG A 9 -20.36 -5.95 -14.19
C ARG A 9 -19.09 -6.44 -13.50
N LYS A 10 -18.30 -7.30 -14.13
CA LYS A 10 -17.10 -7.92 -13.55
C LYS A 10 -15.91 -6.95 -13.42
N ASP A 11 -15.89 -5.91 -14.21
CA ASP A 11 -14.81 -4.92 -14.22
C ASP A 11 -15.13 -3.65 -13.42
N GLU A 12 -16.38 -3.51 -12.95
CA GLU A 12 -16.85 -2.25 -12.33
C GLU A 12 -16.14 -1.90 -11.03
N TRP A 13 -15.75 -2.88 -10.19
CA TRP A 13 -15.09 -2.54 -8.94
C TRP A 13 -13.57 -2.28 -9.13
N ILE A 14 -12.88 -3.01 -10.05
CA ILE A 14 -11.52 -2.68 -10.48
C ILE A 14 -11.56 -1.30 -11.15
N THR A 15 -12.52 -1.10 -12.03
CA THR A 15 -12.80 0.17 -12.68
C THR A 15 -13.29 1.22 -11.68
N ALA A 16 -13.99 0.90 -10.58
CA ALA A 16 -14.39 1.86 -9.56
C ALA A 16 -13.24 2.29 -8.66
N ARG A 17 -12.30 1.41 -8.31
CA ARG A 17 -11.03 1.82 -7.68
C ARG A 17 -10.15 2.61 -8.66
N LEU A 18 -10.25 2.33 -9.97
CA LEU A 18 -9.64 3.09 -11.05
C LEU A 18 -10.45 4.35 -11.42
N ARG A 19 -11.79 4.35 -11.28
CA ARG A 19 -12.66 5.51 -11.56
C ARG A 19 -12.76 6.51 -10.41
N LEU A 20 -12.56 6.10 -9.16
CA LEU A 20 -12.37 7.01 -8.03
C LEU A 20 -11.03 7.78 -8.15
N ARG A 21 -10.09 7.25 -8.91
CA ARG A 21 -8.93 7.94 -9.44
C ARG A 21 -9.19 8.11 -10.95
N ARG A 22 -9.80 9.24 -11.39
CA ARG A 22 -9.92 9.56 -12.81
C ARG A 22 -8.55 9.40 -13.45
N MET A 23 -8.35 8.31 -14.21
CA MET A 23 -7.12 8.08 -14.95
C MET A 23 -7.07 9.11 -16.08
N THR A 24 -6.46 10.22 -15.80
CA THR A 24 -5.94 11.10 -16.84
C THR A 24 -4.52 10.66 -17.09
N HIS A 25 -4.32 9.80 -18.09
CA HIS A 25 -2.97 9.58 -18.60
C HIS A 25 -2.39 10.95 -18.91
N THR A 26 -1.18 11.21 -18.41
CA THR A 26 -0.38 12.29 -18.96
C THR A 26 -0.19 11.95 -20.42
N GLU A 27 -0.63 12.82 -21.33
CA GLU A 27 -0.38 12.67 -22.78
C GLU A 27 1.13 12.70 -23.09
N ILE A 28 1.93 13.07 -22.09
CA ILE A 28 3.40 13.15 -22.17
C ILE A 28 3.99 11.79 -21.76
N GLU A 29 4.67 11.15 -22.67
CA GLU A 29 5.47 9.96 -22.38
C GLU A 29 6.65 10.33 -21.48
N ILE A 30 6.77 9.66 -20.34
CA ILE A 30 7.89 9.86 -19.42
C ILE A 30 9.08 9.01 -19.89
N THR A 31 10.04 9.66 -20.53
CA THR A 31 11.29 9.06 -21.02
C THR A 31 12.47 9.47 -20.16
N ALA A 32 13.59 8.74 -20.29
CA ALA A 32 14.84 9.11 -19.62
C ALA A 32 15.34 10.51 -20.02
N GLU A 33 15.08 10.90 -21.26
CA GLU A 33 15.44 12.23 -21.76
C GLU A 33 14.62 13.33 -21.07
N LEU A 34 13.30 13.16 -21.00
CA LEU A 34 12.43 14.09 -20.26
C LEU A 34 12.89 14.25 -18.80
N VAL A 35 13.19 13.12 -18.13
CA VAL A 35 13.65 13.19 -16.72
C VAL A 35 14.96 13.95 -16.60
N ARG A 36 15.93 13.72 -17.52
CA ARG A 36 17.18 14.47 -17.55
C ARG A 36 16.99 15.97 -17.79
N GLU A 37 16.08 16.33 -18.72
CA GLU A 37 15.76 17.74 -18.97
C GLU A 37 15.14 18.42 -17.77
N LEU A 38 14.21 17.74 -17.08
CA LEU A 38 13.62 18.23 -15.82
C LEU A 38 14.67 18.45 -14.74
N LEU A 39 15.63 17.52 -14.62
CA LEU A 39 16.75 17.65 -13.69
C LEU A 39 17.64 18.85 -14.07
N ARG A 40 18.01 18.99 -15.35
CA ARG A 40 18.82 20.12 -15.83
C ARG A 40 18.16 21.47 -15.55
N ASP A 41 16.84 21.53 -15.76
CA ASP A 41 16.10 22.79 -15.59
C ASP A 41 15.94 23.18 -14.12
N GLN A 42 15.75 22.23 -13.22
CA GLN A 42 15.35 22.50 -11.82
C GLN A 42 16.38 22.05 -10.75
N HIS A 43 17.17 21.02 -11.04
CA HIS A 43 18.16 20.44 -10.13
C HIS A 43 19.44 20.05 -10.90
N PRO A 44 20.14 21.05 -11.49
CA PRO A 44 21.28 20.80 -12.39
C PRO A 44 22.43 20.03 -11.74
N ASP A 45 22.58 20.11 -10.42
CA ASP A 45 23.55 19.35 -9.63
C ASP A 45 23.34 17.82 -9.68
N LEU A 46 22.15 17.37 -10.10
CA LEU A 46 21.78 15.96 -10.21
C LEU A 46 21.72 15.45 -11.67
N ALA A 47 21.82 16.33 -12.65
CA ALA A 47 21.50 16.03 -14.05
C ALA A 47 22.47 15.03 -14.72
N ASP A 48 23.73 14.98 -14.27
CA ASP A 48 24.78 14.13 -14.85
C ASP A 48 24.84 12.72 -14.23
N ARG A 49 24.00 12.43 -13.23
CA ARG A 49 23.93 11.09 -12.63
C ARG A 49 23.37 10.06 -13.62
N SER A 50 23.76 8.80 -13.48
CA SER A 50 23.15 7.70 -14.23
C SER A 50 21.64 7.61 -13.93
N LEU A 51 20.85 7.32 -14.96
CA LEU A 51 19.39 7.27 -14.87
C LEU A 51 18.88 5.98 -15.51
N GLU A 52 18.16 5.18 -14.73
CA GLU A 52 17.58 3.91 -15.15
C GLU A 52 16.11 3.82 -14.70
N LEU A 53 15.24 3.24 -15.54
CA LEU A 53 13.86 2.99 -15.16
C LEU A 53 13.81 1.89 -14.08
N GLY A 54 13.45 2.24 -12.86
CA GLY A 54 13.35 1.32 -11.74
C GLY A 54 12.02 0.58 -11.70
N ALA A 55 10.91 1.32 -11.76
CA ALA A 55 9.57 0.73 -11.69
C ALA A 55 8.49 1.61 -12.32
N ARG A 56 7.42 0.95 -12.78
CA ARG A 56 6.16 1.61 -13.13
C ARG A 56 5.08 1.18 -12.14
N GLY A 57 4.80 2.03 -11.16
CA GLY A 57 3.74 1.85 -10.18
C GLY A 57 2.36 2.22 -10.74
N TRP A 58 1.35 2.21 -9.90
CA TRP A 58 -0.01 2.63 -10.27
C TRP A 58 -0.11 4.14 -10.51
N ASP A 59 0.50 4.91 -9.64
CA ASP A 59 0.41 6.36 -9.65
C ASP A 59 1.67 7.04 -10.20
N ASN A 60 2.84 6.40 -10.04
CA ASN A 60 4.13 7.00 -10.36
C ASN A 60 5.01 6.08 -11.19
N GLN A 61 5.84 6.67 -12.04
CA GLN A 61 7.06 6.05 -12.53
C GLN A 61 8.22 6.43 -11.60
N VAL A 62 9.07 5.44 -11.32
CA VAL A 62 10.24 5.58 -10.47
C VAL A 62 11.49 5.34 -11.31
N TRP A 63 12.36 6.33 -11.37
CA TRP A 63 13.64 6.28 -12.08
C TRP A 63 14.76 6.30 -11.05
N ARG A 64 15.61 5.27 -11.06
CA ARG A 64 16.82 5.26 -10.23
C ARG A 64 17.78 6.31 -10.76
N LEU A 65 18.34 7.14 -9.86
CA LEU A 65 19.24 8.24 -10.17
C LEU A 65 20.55 8.04 -9.39
N GLY A 66 21.57 7.59 -10.08
CA GLY A 66 22.80 7.13 -9.43
C GLY A 66 22.56 5.92 -8.54
N ASP A 67 23.35 5.79 -7.48
CA ASP A 67 23.26 4.64 -6.56
C ASP A 67 22.30 4.88 -5.38
N ASP A 68 22.05 6.12 -5.04
CA ASP A 68 21.45 6.56 -3.77
C ASP A 68 20.13 7.34 -3.90
N LEU A 69 19.72 7.72 -5.11
CA LEU A 69 18.53 8.53 -5.34
C LEU A 69 17.53 7.86 -6.31
N ALA A 70 16.32 8.39 -6.30
CA ALA A 70 15.27 8.08 -7.28
C ALA A 70 14.48 9.32 -7.65
N VAL A 71 14.03 9.41 -8.91
CA VAL A 71 13.09 10.42 -9.39
C VAL A 71 11.72 9.76 -9.52
N ARG A 72 10.70 10.35 -8.89
CA ARG A 72 9.31 9.87 -8.96
C ARG A 72 8.44 10.88 -9.68
N LEU A 73 7.82 10.44 -10.76
CA LEU A 73 6.94 11.27 -11.59
C LEU A 73 5.53 10.65 -11.61
N PRO A 74 4.48 11.41 -11.30
CA PRO A 74 3.10 10.96 -11.42
C PRO A 74 2.72 10.78 -12.89
N TRP A 75 2.01 9.69 -13.23
CA TRP A 75 1.67 9.42 -14.63
C TRP A 75 0.22 9.01 -14.87
N ALA A 76 -0.45 8.38 -13.90
CA ALA A 76 -1.71 7.70 -14.16
C ALA A 76 -2.95 8.39 -13.56
N THR A 77 -2.81 9.15 -12.48
CA THR A 77 -3.95 9.74 -11.77
C THR A 77 -3.71 11.20 -11.39
N GLN A 78 -4.78 12.02 -11.37
CA GLN A 78 -4.68 13.43 -10.90
C GLN A 78 -4.39 13.48 -9.39
N THR A 79 -4.84 12.50 -8.63
CA THR A 79 -4.61 12.46 -7.18
C THR A 79 -3.15 12.21 -6.81
N ALA A 80 -2.36 11.64 -7.71
CA ALA A 80 -0.94 11.37 -7.49
C ALA A 80 -0.14 12.65 -7.15
N ASP A 81 -0.52 13.81 -7.71
CA ASP A 81 0.12 15.09 -7.42
C ASP A 81 0.00 15.47 -5.94
N ALA A 82 -1.20 15.34 -5.39
CA ALA A 82 -1.46 15.62 -3.97
C ALA A 82 -0.76 14.61 -3.06
N LEU A 83 -0.68 13.34 -3.48
CA LEU A 83 0.01 12.29 -2.74
C LEU A 83 1.52 12.57 -2.66
N LEU A 84 2.15 12.97 -3.78
CA LEU A 84 3.56 13.34 -3.81
C LEU A 84 3.86 14.56 -2.94
N ARG A 85 3.05 15.60 -3.02
CA ARG A 85 3.23 16.81 -2.18
C ARG A 85 3.05 16.49 -0.69
N LYS A 86 2.10 15.63 -0.35
CA LYS A 86 1.89 15.16 1.02
C LYS A 86 3.11 14.39 1.55
N GLU A 87 3.62 13.45 0.77
CA GLU A 87 4.83 12.69 1.11
C GLU A 87 6.03 13.62 1.30
N TYR A 88 6.22 14.56 0.38
CA TYR A 88 7.29 15.57 0.46
C TYR A 88 7.20 16.41 1.74
N ALA A 89 5.99 16.79 2.15
CA ALA A 89 5.77 17.64 3.31
C ALA A 89 5.98 16.93 4.65
N TRP A 90 5.62 15.64 4.76
CA TRP A 90 5.52 14.97 6.04
C TRP A 90 6.58 13.88 6.29
N LEU A 91 6.98 13.13 5.26
CA LEU A 91 7.91 12.01 5.45
C LEU A 91 9.30 12.42 5.96
N PRO A 92 9.89 13.57 5.56
CA PRO A 92 11.21 13.96 6.09
C PRO A 92 11.28 14.09 7.61
N ALA A 93 10.20 14.49 8.25
CA ALA A 93 10.13 14.60 9.72
C ALA A 93 9.98 13.24 10.42
N LEU A 94 9.41 12.25 9.73
CA LEU A 94 9.18 10.90 10.27
C LEU A 94 10.40 9.98 10.06
N ALA A 95 11.02 10.08 8.90
CA ALA A 95 12.08 9.18 8.45
C ALA A 95 13.23 8.97 9.46
N PRO A 96 13.75 10.00 10.17
CA PRO A 96 14.82 9.81 11.14
C PRO A 96 14.47 8.91 12.33
N HIS A 97 13.19 8.66 12.56
CA HIS A 97 12.71 7.84 13.67
C HIS A 97 12.41 6.39 13.25
N LEU A 98 12.40 6.10 11.95
CA LEU A 98 12.02 4.79 11.43
C LEU A 98 13.24 3.85 11.38
N PRO A 99 13.13 2.61 11.89
CA PRO A 99 14.26 1.69 11.95
C PRO A 99 14.56 1.01 10.60
N LEU A 100 13.64 1.08 9.63
CA LEU A 100 13.87 0.61 8.27
C LEU A 100 14.00 1.80 7.32
N PRO A 101 14.88 1.72 6.31
CA PRO A 101 15.00 2.72 5.25
C PRO A 101 13.66 3.01 4.56
N VAL A 102 13.43 4.29 4.27
CA VAL A 102 12.26 4.77 3.53
C VAL A 102 12.70 5.76 2.45
N PRO A 103 11.92 6.01 1.39
CA PRO A 103 12.28 6.92 0.32
C PRO A 103 12.13 8.40 0.77
N VAL A 104 13.12 8.91 1.46
CA VAL A 104 13.07 10.28 2.02
C VAL A 104 13.14 11.31 0.90
N PRO A 105 12.13 12.18 0.74
CA PRO A 105 12.15 13.28 -0.21
C PRO A 105 13.34 14.23 0.01
N GLN A 106 14.07 14.52 -1.07
CA GLN A 106 15.27 15.38 -1.08
C GLN A 106 15.03 16.67 -1.86
N ARG A 107 14.25 16.60 -2.95
CA ARG A 107 13.96 17.73 -3.84
C ARG A 107 12.50 17.63 -4.30
N LEU A 108 11.90 18.80 -4.52
CA LEU A 108 10.61 18.94 -5.18
C LEU A 108 10.84 19.58 -6.55
N GLY A 109 10.31 18.96 -7.60
CA GLY A 109 10.21 19.55 -8.92
C GLY A 109 8.82 20.12 -9.14
N GLU A 110 8.76 21.36 -9.58
CA GLU A 110 7.50 22.06 -9.85
C GLU A 110 6.99 21.81 -11.28
N PRO A 111 5.68 21.91 -11.51
CA PRO A 111 5.10 21.84 -12.84
C PRO A 111 5.77 22.83 -13.81
N SER A 112 6.05 22.37 -15.02
CA SER A 112 6.66 23.18 -16.08
C SER A 112 6.01 22.93 -17.43
N GLY A 113 6.40 23.68 -18.45
CA GLY A 113 5.93 23.45 -19.82
C GLY A 113 6.34 22.08 -20.39
N ARG A 114 7.41 21.47 -19.88
CA ARG A 114 7.85 20.12 -20.27
C ARG A 114 7.03 19.03 -19.58
N PHE A 115 6.71 19.24 -18.31
CA PHE A 115 5.94 18.30 -17.50
C PHE A 115 5.03 19.08 -16.56
N PRO A 116 3.70 19.10 -16.82
CA PRO A 116 2.75 20.00 -16.12
C PRO A 116 2.30 19.43 -14.75
N ARG A 117 3.13 18.61 -14.11
CA ARG A 117 2.83 17.97 -12.82
C ARG A 117 4.03 18.09 -11.88
N PRO A 118 3.82 18.13 -10.54
CA PRO A 118 4.91 18.07 -9.59
C PRO A 118 5.58 16.69 -9.65
N TRP A 119 6.86 16.66 -9.30
CA TRP A 119 7.66 15.43 -9.19
C TRP A 119 8.65 15.57 -8.04
N ILE A 120 9.19 14.47 -7.55
CA ILE A 120 10.13 14.49 -6.41
C ILE A 120 11.37 13.65 -6.67
N VAL A 121 12.47 14.08 -6.06
CA VAL A 121 13.66 13.23 -5.89
C VAL A 121 13.68 12.74 -4.45
N THR A 122 13.83 11.43 -4.28
CA THR A 122 13.89 10.75 -2.98
C THR A 122 15.19 9.98 -2.84
N THR A 123 15.52 9.54 -1.62
CA THR A 123 16.53 8.50 -1.46
C THR A 123 16.07 7.20 -2.13
N TRP A 124 17.02 6.44 -2.67
CA TRP A 124 16.76 5.08 -3.15
C TRP A 124 16.76 4.10 -1.97
N VAL A 125 15.78 3.21 -1.91
CA VAL A 125 15.73 2.14 -0.90
C VAL A 125 16.06 0.82 -1.62
N PRO A 126 17.18 0.18 -1.31
CA PRO A 126 17.55 -1.08 -1.93
C PRO A 126 16.72 -2.25 -1.38
N GLY A 127 16.51 -3.28 -2.21
CA GLY A 127 15.75 -4.48 -1.87
C GLY A 127 14.80 -4.90 -2.97
N ALA A 128 14.20 -6.06 -2.82
CA ALA A 128 13.18 -6.58 -3.73
C ALA A 128 11.80 -6.51 -3.08
N PRO A 129 10.74 -6.11 -3.80
CA PRO A 129 9.39 -6.13 -3.25
C PRO A 129 8.97 -7.52 -2.75
N ALA A 130 8.36 -7.60 -1.57
CA ALA A 130 8.01 -8.86 -0.92
C ALA A 130 6.94 -9.69 -1.67
N ASP A 131 6.23 -9.10 -2.62
CA ASP A 131 5.34 -9.84 -3.52
C ASP A 131 6.09 -10.68 -4.55
N ARG A 132 7.38 -10.38 -4.78
CA ARG A 132 8.28 -11.11 -5.68
C ARG A 132 9.34 -11.91 -4.91
N ALA A 133 9.79 -11.40 -3.79
CA ALA A 133 10.75 -12.02 -2.89
C ALA A 133 10.22 -11.99 -1.45
N PRO A 134 9.32 -12.92 -1.07
CA PRO A 134 8.71 -12.91 0.26
C PRO A 134 9.76 -13.16 1.35
N ALA A 135 9.50 -12.61 2.55
CA ALA A 135 10.35 -12.87 3.70
C ALA A 135 10.32 -14.37 4.06
N THR A 136 11.49 -14.93 4.37
CA THR A 136 11.67 -16.35 4.76
C THR A 136 12.15 -16.49 6.21
N ARG A 137 12.77 -15.44 6.77
CA ARG A 137 13.22 -15.39 8.15
C ARG A 137 12.09 -14.85 9.03
N ALA A 138 11.22 -15.77 9.50
CA ALA A 138 9.97 -15.45 10.16
C ALA A 138 10.14 -14.55 11.40
N ALA A 139 11.10 -14.84 12.27
CA ALA A 139 11.37 -14.07 13.48
C ALA A 139 11.85 -12.65 13.15
N ASP A 140 12.80 -12.49 12.23
CA ASP A 140 13.31 -11.19 11.84
C ASP A 140 12.25 -10.35 11.12
N ALA A 141 11.41 -10.98 10.30
CA ALA A 141 10.31 -10.29 9.63
C ALA A 141 9.29 -9.74 10.65
N ALA A 142 8.94 -10.53 11.66
CA ALA A 142 8.05 -10.12 12.74
C ALA A 142 8.64 -8.95 13.54
N ASP A 143 9.91 -9.08 13.97
CA ASP A 143 10.60 -8.06 14.76
C ASP A 143 10.77 -6.75 13.99
N ASN A 144 11.19 -6.82 12.72
CA ASN A 144 11.40 -5.64 11.88
C ASN A 144 10.08 -4.91 11.62
N LEU A 145 8.99 -5.64 11.32
CA LEU A 145 7.68 -5.04 11.12
C LEU A 145 7.15 -4.41 12.41
N ALA A 146 7.30 -5.10 13.54
CA ALA A 146 6.86 -4.58 14.84
C ALA A 146 7.63 -3.31 15.24
N ALA A 147 8.95 -3.32 15.10
CA ALA A 147 9.78 -2.16 15.37
C ALA A 147 9.44 -0.97 14.46
N PHE A 148 9.23 -1.23 13.17
CA PHE A 148 8.84 -0.20 12.21
C PHE A 148 7.49 0.42 12.56
N LEU A 149 6.45 -0.39 12.80
CA LEU A 149 5.12 0.12 13.15
C LEU A 149 5.08 0.78 14.52
N THR A 150 5.81 0.27 15.51
CA THR A 150 5.96 0.93 16.82
C THR A 150 6.56 2.33 16.67
N ALA A 151 7.56 2.48 15.83
CA ALA A 151 8.21 3.78 15.58
C ALA A 151 7.34 4.73 14.74
N LEU A 152 6.55 4.22 13.81
CA LEU A 152 5.66 5.02 12.95
C LEU A 152 4.40 5.46 13.70
N HIS A 153 3.77 4.59 14.48
CA HIS A 153 2.50 4.81 15.17
C HIS A 153 2.65 5.77 16.36
N ARG A 154 3.14 6.97 16.07
CA ARG A 154 3.25 8.09 17.03
C ARG A 154 2.05 9.01 16.86
N PRO A 155 1.62 9.73 17.93
CA PRO A 155 0.58 10.74 17.81
C PRO A 155 0.89 11.71 16.67
N ALA A 156 -0.04 11.84 15.74
CA ALA A 156 0.08 12.77 14.65
C ALA A 156 -0.27 14.19 15.13
N PRO A 157 0.42 15.24 14.64
CA PRO A 157 0.13 16.60 15.04
C PRO A 157 -1.22 17.08 14.50
N THR A 158 -1.76 18.14 15.09
CA THR A 158 -2.92 18.83 14.55
C THR A 158 -2.63 19.30 13.12
N GLY A 159 -3.55 19.01 12.19
CA GLY A 159 -3.36 19.31 10.76
C GLY A 159 -2.67 18.20 9.95
N ALA A 160 -2.30 17.09 10.59
CA ALA A 160 -1.89 15.90 9.85
C ALA A 160 -3.01 15.44 8.90
N PRO A 161 -2.67 14.94 7.69
CA PRO A 161 -3.68 14.51 6.73
C PRO A 161 -4.48 13.33 7.26
N ALA A 162 -5.80 13.45 7.30
CA ALA A 162 -6.69 12.33 7.59
C ALA A 162 -6.73 11.35 6.41
N GLY A 163 -6.77 10.07 6.70
CA GLY A 163 -6.96 9.05 5.67
C GLY A 163 -8.39 9.09 5.12
N ARG A 164 -8.54 9.20 3.79
CA ARG A 164 -9.87 9.18 3.15
C ARG A 164 -10.50 7.79 3.28
N ASP A 165 -9.72 6.76 2.98
CA ASP A 165 -10.12 5.36 2.93
C ASP A 165 -9.24 4.47 3.83
N ARG A 166 -8.47 5.07 4.73
CA ARG A 166 -7.48 4.45 5.60
C ARG A 166 -7.60 4.99 7.03
N GLY A 167 -7.52 4.10 8.03
CA GLY A 167 -7.45 4.49 9.43
C GLY A 167 -8.67 5.19 10.01
N GLY A 168 -9.79 5.27 9.27
CA GLY A 168 -11.09 5.69 9.77
C GLY A 168 -11.90 4.52 10.33
N PRO A 169 -13.16 4.76 10.78
CA PRO A 169 -14.06 3.72 11.26
C PRO A 169 -14.21 2.59 10.22
N LEU A 170 -14.05 1.35 10.68
CA LEU A 170 -14.15 0.19 9.78
C LEU A 170 -15.55 0.05 9.17
N ALA A 171 -16.58 0.45 9.91
CA ALA A 171 -17.97 0.42 9.46
C ALA A 171 -18.20 1.22 8.16
N ASP A 172 -17.44 2.29 7.93
CA ASP A 172 -17.52 3.10 6.71
C ASP A 172 -17.08 2.32 5.46
N ARG A 173 -16.45 1.15 5.64
CA ARG A 173 -16.00 0.26 4.57
C ARG A 173 -16.98 -0.86 4.24
N ALA A 174 -18.15 -0.91 4.88
CA ALA A 174 -19.11 -2.01 4.74
C ALA A 174 -19.59 -2.20 3.29
N GLU A 175 -19.87 -1.12 2.57
CA GLU A 175 -20.26 -1.19 1.16
C GLU A 175 -19.13 -1.73 0.28
N GLN A 176 -17.90 -1.26 0.51
CA GLN A 176 -16.71 -1.73 -0.19
C GLN A 176 -16.49 -3.22 0.05
N PHE A 177 -16.55 -3.66 1.31
CA PHE A 177 -16.45 -5.06 1.68
C PHE A 177 -17.49 -5.92 0.96
N THR A 178 -18.76 -5.51 0.99
CA THR A 178 -19.87 -6.24 0.37
C THR A 178 -19.64 -6.42 -1.13
N LYS A 179 -19.25 -5.36 -1.84
CA LYS A 179 -18.96 -5.41 -3.28
C LYS A 179 -17.77 -6.32 -3.60
N MET A 180 -16.69 -6.21 -2.83
CA MET A 180 -15.49 -7.01 -3.05
C MET A 180 -15.73 -8.49 -2.79
N LEU A 181 -16.43 -8.82 -1.70
CA LEU A 181 -16.77 -10.21 -1.39
C LEU A 181 -17.71 -10.82 -2.44
N ALA A 182 -18.72 -10.08 -2.90
CA ALA A 182 -19.61 -10.51 -3.95
C ALA A 182 -18.85 -10.82 -5.25
N SER A 183 -18.00 -9.91 -5.70
CA SER A 183 -17.17 -10.10 -6.91
C SER A 183 -16.20 -11.28 -6.78
N ALA A 184 -15.54 -11.43 -5.63
CA ALA A 184 -14.61 -12.53 -5.41
C ALA A 184 -15.35 -13.89 -5.34
N THR A 185 -16.58 -13.90 -4.82
CA THR A 185 -17.44 -15.11 -4.76
C THR A 185 -17.92 -15.49 -6.16
N GLU A 186 -18.40 -14.53 -6.94
CA GLU A 186 -18.87 -14.73 -8.32
C GLU A 186 -17.76 -15.29 -9.22
N LEU A 187 -16.51 -14.84 -9.01
CA LEU A 187 -15.34 -15.32 -9.73
C LEU A 187 -14.81 -16.67 -9.19
N GLY A 188 -15.42 -17.25 -8.15
CA GLY A 188 -14.96 -18.51 -7.55
C GLY A 188 -13.63 -18.41 -6.81
N LEU A 189 -13.23 -17.19 -6.40
CA LEU A 189 -11.93 -16.92 -5.77
C LEU A 189 -11.95 -17.09 -4.24
N VAL A 190 -13.14 -17.19 -3.64
CA VAL A 190 -13.35 -17.38 -2.21
C VAL A 190 -14.18 -18.65 -1.98
N SER A 191 -13.58 -19.64 -1.31
CA SER A 191 -14.21 -20.94 -1.07
C SER A 191 -15.28 -20.92 0.03
N ASP A 192 -15.16 -20.04 1.01
CA ASP A 192 -16.08 -19.91 2.14
C ASP A 192 -16.43 -18.44 2.41
N PRO A 193 -17.37 -17.85 1.62
CA PRO A 193 -17.79 -16.47 1.82
C PRO A 193 -18.48 -16.24 3.17
N GLY A 194 -19.06 -17.29 3.77
CA GLY A 194 -19.69 -17.26 5.08
C GLY A 194 -18.66 -16.98 6.19
N ALA A 195 -17.55 -17.70 6.17
CA ALA A 195 -16.45 -17.48 7.13
C ALA A 195 -15.83 -16.08 6.97
N VAL A 196 -15.63 -15.61 5.75
CA VAL A 196 -15.14 -14.24 5.50
C VAL A 196 -16.10 -13.19 6.06
N ARG A 197 -17.40 -13.38 5.86
CA ARG A 197 -18.44 -12.48 6.38
C ARG A 197 -18.48 -12.49 7.91
N ALA A 198 -18.23 -13.64 8.54
CA ALA A 198 -18.19 -13.75 10.00
C ALA A 198 -17.01 -12.96 10.59
N VAL A 199 -15.81 -13.07 10.00
CA VAL A 199 -14.64 -12.28 10.41
C VAL A 199 -14.91 -10.78 10.27
N TRP A 200 -15.49 -10.37 9.15
CA TRP A 200 -15.85 -8.97 8.92
C TRP A 200 -16.87 -8.46 9.93
N LYS A 201 -17.92 -9.22 10.20
CA LYS A 201 -18.98 -8.83 11.14
C LYS A 201 -18.44 -8.67 12.55
N ASP A 202 -17.57 -9.58 13.00
CA ASP A 202 -16.91 -9.46 14.30
C ASP A 202 -16.03 -8.21 14.37
N ALA A 203 -15.23 -7.96 13.34
CA ALA A 203 -14.37 -6.79 13.26
C ALA A 203 -15.14 -5.47 13.24
N ALA A 204 -16.21 -5.38 12.44
CA ALA A 204 -17.05 -4.19 12.33
C ALA A 204 -17.88 -3.91 13.59
N ALA A 205 -18.10 -4.92 14.44
CA ALA A 205 -18.77 -4.77 15.74
C ALA A 205 -17.79 -4.39 16.87
N ALA A 206 -16.48 -4.34 16.61
CA ALA A 206 -15.52 -3.89 17.61
C ALA A 206 -15.69 -2.37 17.84
N PRO A 207 -15.49 -1.88 19.08
CA PRO A 207 -15.46 -0.46 19.35
C PRO A 207 -14.48 0.28 18.44
N ASP A 208 -14.84 1.49 18.00
CA ASP A 208 -13.97 2.34 17.23
C ASP A 208 -12.72 2.76 18.04
N TRP A 209 -11.69 3.19 17.33
CA TRP A 209 -10.49 3.73 17.95
C TRP A 209 -10.79 5.02 18.70
N ALA A 210 -10.58 5.02 20.02
CA ALA A 210 -10.82 6.18 20.89
C ALA A 210 -9.52 6.90 21.32
N GLY A 211 -8.36 6.38 20.90
CA GLY A 211 -7.05 7.01 21.16
C GLY A 211 -6.76 8.19 20.24
N PRO A 212 -5.59 8.83 20.41
CA PRO A 212 -5.14 9.87 19.49
C PRO A 212 -4.97 9.30 18.09
N ALA A 213 -5.17 10.13 17.06
CA ALA A 213 -4.84 9.74 15.71
C ALA A 213 -3.32 9.51 15.61
N LEU A 214 -2.92 8.33 15.15
CA LEU A 214 -1.52 7.94 14.99
C LEU A 214 -1.11 8.06 13.53
N TRP A 215 0.18 8.33 13.26
CA TRP A 215 0.70 8.23 11.92
C TRP A 215 0.58 6.82 11.39
N LEU A 216 0.08 6.67 10.18
CA LEU A 216 -0.09 5.40 9.47
C LEU A 216 0.58 5.47 8.12
N HIS A 217 1.17 4.38 7.68
CA HIS A 217 1.56 4.20 6.28
C HIS A 217 0.31 4.19 5.38
N GLY A 218 -0.75 3.53 5.84
CA GLY A 218 -2.05 3.48 5.18
C GLY A 218 -2.16 2.43 4.07
N ASP A 219 -1.07 1.99 3.45
CA ASP A 219 -1.10 1.02 2.33
C ASP A 219 0.01 -0.04 2.40
N LEU A 220 0.21 -0.64 3.60
CA LEU A 220 1.18 -1.73 3.76
C LEU A 220 0.67 -3.02 3.10
N HIS A 221 1.37 -3.44 2.07
CA HIS A 221 1.16 -4.70 1.37
C HIS A 221 2.49 -5.18 0.75
N PRO A 222 2.58 -6.45 0.25
CA PRO A 222 3.87 -7.02 -0.16
C PRO A 222 4.66 -6.22 -1.21
N ALA A 223 4.00 -5.48 -2.10
CA ALA A 223 4.71 -4.67 -3.09
C ALA A 223 5.33 -3.39 -2.51
N ASN A 224 4.91 -2.95 -1.30
CA ASN A 224 5.40 -1.74 -0.63
C ASN A 224 6.40 -2.03 0.50
N VAL A 225 6.72 -3.30 0.76
CA VAL A 225 7.75 -3.70 1.73
C VAL A 225 8.86 -4.43 0.99
N LEU A 226 10.09 -4.01 1.22
CA LEU A 226 11.26 -4.56 0.56
C LEU A 226 11.93 -5.63 1.43
N THR A 227 12.49 -6.64 0.77
CA THR A 227 13.24 -7.72 1.39
C THR A 227 14.65 -7.82 0.83
N ALA A 228 15.57 -8.21 1.70
CA ALA A 228 16.91 -8.68 1.36
C ALA A 228 17.28 -9.79 2.34
N ASP A 229 17.98 -10.80 1.88
CA ASP A 229 18.44 -11.93 2.70
C ASP A 229 17.32 -12.60 3.54
N GLY A 230 16.09 -12.59 3.01
CA GLY A 230 14.92 -13.20 3.66
C GLY A 230 14.28 -12.40 4.78
N ALA A 231 14.73 -11.16 5.04
CA ALA A 231 14.16 -10.26 6.03
C ALA A 231 13.65 -8.95 5.39
N PHE A 232 12.76 -8.22 6.10
CA PHE A 232 12.36 -6.88 5.66
C PHE A 232 13.53 -5.90 5.82
N CYS A 233 13.81 -5.14 4.77
CA CYS A 233 14.93 -4.20 4.72
C CYS A 233 14.54 -2.78 4.33
N GLY A 234 13.26 -2.52 4.02
CA GLY A 234 12.78 -1.18 3.67
C GLY A 234 11.28 -1.13 3.47
N VAL A 235 10.72 0.07 3.54
CA VAL A 235 9.29 0.33 3.29
C VAL A 235 9.19 1.51 2.32
N ILE A 236 8.37 1.38 1.30
CA ILE A 236 8.22 2.37 0.21
C ILE A 236 6.75 2.77 0.01
N ASP A 237 6.54 3.81 -0.79
CA ASP A 237 5.23 4.34 -1.18
C ASP A 237 4.39 4.89 -0.01
N PHE A 238 4.83 6.02 0.52
CA PHE A 238 4.13 6.77 1.57
C PHE A 238 3.04 7.72 1.03
N GLY A 239 2.59 7.52 -0.20
CA GLY A 239 1.52 8.33 -0.80
C GLY A 239 0.22 8.31 0.01
N ASP A 240 -0.11 7.22 0.69
CA ASP A 240 -1.28 7.09 1.55
C ASP A 240 -1.01 7.44 3.04
N LEU A 241 0.20 7.98 3.37
CA LEU A 241 0.53 8.46 4.72
C LEU A 241 -0.60 9.32 5.29
N CYS A 242 -1.10 8.97 6.46
CA CYS A 242 -2.23 9.65 7.08
C CYS A 242 -2.25 9.46 8.61
N ALA A 243 -3.15 10.18 9.27
CA ALA A 243 -3.41 10.03 10.69
C ALA A 243 -4.71 9.25 10.94
N GLY A 244 -4.70 8.26 11.86
CA GLY A 244 -5.89 7.46 12.15
C GLY A 244 -5.69 6.32 13.14
N ASP A 245 -6.53 5.28 13.00
CA ASP A 245 -6.53 4.05 13.79
C ASP A 245 -5.40 3.11 13.36
N PRO A 246 -4.48 2.72 14.26
CA PRO A 246 -3.37 1.80 13.96
C PRO A 246 -3.81 0.43 13.47
N ALA A 247 -5.03 0.00 13.72
CA ALA A 247 -5.57 -1.26 13.22
C ALA A 247 -5.44 -1.39 11.69
N CYS A 248 -5.47 -0.25 10.96
CA CYS A 248 -5.30 -0.23 9.52
C CYS A 248 -3.94 -0.80 9.08
N ASP A 249 -2.85 -0.41 9.74
CA ASP A 249 -1.51 -0.90 9.41
C ASP A 249 -1.18 -2.24 10.07
N LEU A 250 -1.70 -2.51 11.28
CA LEU A 250 -1.56 -3.80 11.94
C LEU A 250 -2.14 -4.96 11.11
N ALA A 251 -3.09 -4.68 10.24
CA ALA A 251 -3.61 -5.61 9.24
C ALA A 251 -2.52 -6.25 8.36
N ALA A 252 -1.38 -5.58 8.19
CA ALA A 252 -0.25 -6.06 7.40
C ALA A 252 0.34 -7.38 7.91
N ALA A 253 0.20 -7.68 9.20
CA ALA A 253 0.70 -8.92 9.80
C ALA A 253 0.18 -10.19 9.10
N TRP A 254 -1.09 -10.20 8.67
CA TRP A 254 -1.68 -11.36 7.98
C TRP A 254 -1.21 -11.55 6.54
N ILE A 255 -0.77 -10.49 5.89
CA ILE A 255 -0.39 -10.51 4.46
C ILE A 255 1.12 -10.60 4.29
N LEU A 256 1.89 -9.92 5.15
CA LEU A 256 3.34 -9.78 5.01
C LEU A 256 4.13 -10.90 5.70
N LEU A 257 3.64 -11.36 6.86
CA LEU A 257 4.44 -12.25 7.69
C LEU A 257 4.37 -13.70 7.22
N PRO A 258 5.48 -14.47 7.33
CA PRO A 258 5.47 -15.90 7.19
C PRO A 258 4.55 -16.59 8.21
N ASP A 259 4.22 -17.87 7.97
CA ASP A 259 3.41 -18.67 8.89
C ASP A 259 4.06 -18.73 10.29
N GLY A 260 3.24 -18.58 11.33
CA GLY A 260 3.66 -18.63 12.74
C GLY A 260 4.32 -17.36 13.28
N ALA A 261 4.53 -16.32 12.46
CA ALA A 261 5.21 -15.10 12.90
C ALA A 261 4.28 -14.04 13.52
N ALA A 262 2.96 -14.21 13.39
CA ALA A 262 2.00 -13.19 13.82
C ALA A 262 2.01 -12.96 15.34
N ASP A 263 2.10 -14.02 16.15
CA ASP A 263 2.12 -13.89 17.62
C ASP A 263 3.35 -13.14 18.08
N ARG A 264 4.54 -13.48 17.53
CA ARG A 264 5.79 -12.77 17.81
C ARG A 264 5.68 -11.27 17.43
N PHE A 265 5.06 -10.96 16.31
CA PHE A 265 4.83 -9.58 15.89
C PHE A 265 3.94 -8.83 16.89
N HIS A 266 2.83 -9.43 17.33
CA HIS A 266 1.92 -8.79 18.28
C HIS A 266 2.56 -8.59 19.65
N ASP A 267 3.42 -9.54 20.11
CA ASP A 267 4.15 -9.42 21.37
C ASP A 267 5.24 -8.32 21.30
N ALA A 268 5.87 -8.15 20.15
CA ALA A 268 6.94 -7.18 19.95
C ALA A 268 6.43 -5.76 19.67
N TYR A 269 5.25 -5.60 19.08
CA TYR A 269 4.66 -4.28 18.79
C TYR A 269 4.24 -3.56 20.08
N GLN A 270 4.61 -2.26 20.23
CA GLN A 270 4.35 -1.49 21.43
C GLN A 270 3.62 -0.15 21.13
N PRO A 271 2.69 0.27 22.00
CA PRO A 271 2.12 -0.53 23.09
C PRO A 271 1.33 -1.72 22.56
N ALA A 272 1.25 -2.80 23.35
CA ALA A 272 0.50 -4.00 22.95
C ALA A 272 -0.94 -3.63 22.55
N PRO A 273 -1.41 -4.08 21.38
CA PRO A 273 -2.74 -3.74 20.88
C PRO A 273 -3.81 -4.44 21.73
N ASP A 274 -4.86 -3.74 22.08
CA ASP A 274 -6.00 -4.33 22.76
C ASP A 274 -6.84 -5.25 21.84
N ALA A 275 -7.73 -6.02 22.44
CA ALA A 275 -8.58 -6.95 21.70
C ALA A 275 -9.45 -6.28 20.63
N ALA A 276 -9.94 -5.05 20.91
CA ALA A 276 -10.73 -4.30 19.94
C ALA A 276 -9.91 -3.87 18.73
N THR A 277 -8.69 -3.39 18.96
CA THR A 277 -7.73 -3.05 17.89
C THR A 277 -7.39 -4.25 17.04
N LEU A 278 -7.12 -5.43 17.64
CA LEU A 278 -6.86 -6.66 16.88
C LEU A 278 -8.06 -7.13 16.07
N ARG A 279 -9.29 -6.98 16.59
CA ARG A 279 -10.52 -7.28 15.83
C ARG A 279 -10.64 -6.35 14.62
N ARG A 280 -10.47 -5.05 14.78
CA ARG A 280 -10.51 -4.10 13.66
C ARG A 280 -9.39 -4.38 12.64
N ALA A 281 -8.19 -4.73 13.11
CA ALA A 281 -7.07 -5.09 12.23
C ALA A 281 -7.40 -6.31 11.34
N ARG A 282 -8.11 -7.33 11.86
CA ARG A 282 -8.60 -8.46 11.06
C ARG A 282 -9.56 -7.99 9.95
N GLY A 283 -10.45 -7.03 10.25
CA GLY A 283 -11.35 -6.46 9.25
C GLY A 283 -10.60 -5.73 8.12
N TRP A 284 -9.61 -4.91 8.47
CA TRP A 284 -8.72 -4.28 7.49
C TRP A 284 -7.94 -5.32 6.67
N ALA A 285 -7.49 -6.42 7.32
CA ALA A 285 -6.81 -7.50 6.63
C ALA A 285 -7.73 -8.24 5.65
N VAL A 286 -9.00 -8.45 5.99
CA VAL A 286 -10.01 -9.00 5.05
C VAL A 286 -10.16 -8.11 3.83
N LEU A 287 -10.29 -6.79 4.00
CA LEU A 287 -10.38 -5.86 2.87
C LEU A 287 -9.15 -5.92 1.97
N ARG A 288 -7.95 -5.91 2.56
CA ARG A 288 -6.69 -6.02 1.81
C ARG A 288 -6.57 -7.36 1.09
N ALA A 289 -6.94 -8.45 1.74
CA ALA A 289 -6.92 -9.78 1.13
C ALA A 289 -7.91 -9.89 -0.04
N LEU A 290 -9.14 -9.42 0.11
CA LEU A 290 -10.10 -9.41 -1.00
C LEU A 290 -9.61 -8.54 -2.17
N ALA A 291 -9.07 -7.35 -1.89
CA ALA A 291 -8.48 -6.48 -2.92
C ALA A 291 -7.33 -7.18 -3.65
N GLY A 292 -6.40 -7.78 -2.90
CA GLY A 292 -5.24 -8.48 -3.46
C GLY A 292 -5.61 -9.68 -4.31
N ILE A 293 -6.62 -10.47 -3.89
CA ILE A 293 -7.14 -11.61 -4.64
C ILE A 293 -7.72 -11.15 -5.98
N LEU A 294 -8.55 -10.11 -5.97
CA LEU A 294 -9.21 -9.59 -7.16
C LEU A 294 -8.22 -8.92 -8.13
N ILE A 295 -7.26 -8.14 -7.60
CA ILE A 295 -6.17 -7.53 -8.40
C ILE A 295 -5.25 -8.63 -8.98
N GLY A 296 -4.97 -9.66 -8.18
CA GLY A 296 -4.19 -10.81 -8.61
C GLY A 296 -4.85 -11.58 -9.74
N ASP A 297 -6.15 -11.86 -9.61
CA ASP A 297 -6.95 -12.52 -10.66
C ASP A 297 -6.97 -11.69 -11.95
N ALA A 298 -7.20 -10.39 -11.83
CA ALA A 298 -7.13 -9.48 -12.98
C ALA A 298 -5.77 -9.56 -13.68
N GLY A 299 -4.67 -9.65 -12.92
CA GLY A 299 -3.33 -9.80 -13.46
C GLY A 299 -3.09 -11.10 -14.19
N VAL A 300 -3.56 -12.22 -13.63
CA VAL A 300 -3.48 -13.54 -14.28
C VAL A 300 -4.22 -13.55 -15.62
N HIS A 301 -5.31 -12.81 -15.73
CA HIS A 301 -6.11 -12.71 -16.95
C HIS A 301 -5.73 -11.52 -17.85
N GLY A 302 -4.60 -10.85 -17.59
CA GLY A 302 -4.12 -9.73 -18.40
C GLY A 302 -5.03 -8.49 -18.42
N ARG A 303 -5.92 -8.34 -17.42
CA ARG A 303 -6.83 -7.19 -17.34
C ARG A 303 -6.07 -5.95 -16.87
N PRO A 304 -6.47 -4.73 -17.31
CA PRO A 304 -5.83 -3.47 -16.90
C PRO A 304 -5.79 -3.32 -15.38
N GLY A 305 -4.65 -2.85 -14.86
CA GLY A 305 -4.42 -2.69 -13.42
C GLY A 305 -4.19 -3.97 -12.63
N GLY A 306 -4.26 -5.15 -13.27
CA GLY A 306 -3.99 -6.43 -12.62
C GLY A 306 -2.51 -6.60 -12.25
N LYS A 307 -2.26 -7.28 -11.12
CA LYS A 307 -0.93 -7.61 -10.58
C LYS A 307 -0.94 -9.07 -10.13
N PRO A 308 -0.45 -10.02 -10.93
CA PRO A 308 -0.58 -11.45 -10.61
C PRO A 308 0.12 -11.85 -9.30
N THR A 309 1.20 -11.16 -8.94
CA THR A 309 1.96 -11.39 -7.70
C THR A 309 1.19 -11.06 -6.41
N TRP A 310 0.09 -10.29 -6.50
CA TRP A 310 -0.70 -9.91 -5.32
C TRP A 310 -1.66 -11.01 -4.86
N GLY A 311 -2.06 -11.90 -5.76
CA GLY A 311 -3.01 -12.98 -5.47
C GLY A 311 -2.53 -13.98 -4.40
N PRO A 312 -1.34 -14.59 -4.54
CA PRO A 312 -0.87 -15.62 -3.60
C PRO A 312 -0.81 -15.19 -2.14
N PRO A 313 -0.16 -14.07 -1.76
CA PRO A 313 -0.12 -13.63 -0.36
C PRO A 313 -1.51 -13.25 0.17
N ALA A 314 -2.37 -12.68 -0.66
CA ALA A 314 -3.73 -12.30 -0.29
C ALA A 314 -4.61 -13.54 0.00
N ARG A 315 -4.52 -14.60 -0.82
CA ARG A 315 -5.20 -15.88 -0.55
C ARG A 315 -4.71 -16.53 0.74
N THR A 316 -3.42 -16.47 1.00
CA THR A 316 -2.85 -16.99 2.25
C THR A 316 -3.36 -16.22 3.46
N ALA A 317 -3.40 -14.87 3.40
CA ALA A 317 -3.96 -14.05 4.45
C ALA A 317 -5.43 -14.38 4.72
N LEU A 318 -6.25 -14.53 3.68
CA LEU A 318 -7.67 -14.84 3.84
C LEU A 318 -7.89 -16.21 4.49
N ARG A 319 -7.10 -17.24 4.13
CA ARG A 319 -7.14 -18.55 4.79
C ARG A 319 -6.80 -18.47 6.28
N ARG A 320 -5.77 -17.72 6.66
CA ARG A 320 -5.36 -17.52 8.06
C ARG A 320 -6.46 -16.85 8.88
N LEU A 321 -7.07 -15.80 8.33
CA LEU A 321 -8.15 -15.05 8.96
C LEU A 321 -9.39 -15.93 9.21
N THR A 322 -9.79 -16.74 8.22
CA THR A 322 -10.96 -17.61 8.34
C THR A 322 -10.70 -18.85 9.18
N ALA A 323 -9.48 -19.38 9.24
CA ALA A 323 -9.13 -20.49 10.10
C ALA A 323 -9.18 -20.12 11.59
N ALA A 324 -8.76 -18.91 11.94
CA ALA A 324 -8.81 -18.40 13.32
C ALA A 324 -10.26 -18.17 13.82
N ALA A 325 -11.21 -17.88 12.92
CA ALA A 325 -12.61 -17.67 13.26
C ALA A 325 -13.38 -18.99 13.56
N ARG A 326 -12.79 -20.14 13.24
CA ARG A 326 -13.40 -21.47 13.47
C ARG A 326 -12.97 -22.12 14.80
N ARG A 327 -12.07 -21.49 15.54
CA ARG A 327 -11.62 -21.90 16.88
C ARG A 327 -12.31 -21.08 17.95
#